data_7870daf71f55573b8c2525364363190a
#
_entry.id   7870daf71f55573b8c2525364363190a
#
_cell.length_a   1.000
_cell.length_b   1.000
_cell.length_c   1.000
_cell.angle_alpha   90.00
_cell.angle_beta   90.00
_cell.angle_gamma   90.00
#
_symmetry.space_group_name_H-M   'P 1'
#
loop_
_entity.id
_entity.type
_entity.pdbx_description
1 polymer ?
#
loop_
_entity_poly.entity_id
_entity_poly.type
_entity_poly.pdbx_seq_one_letter_code
_entity_poly.pdbx_strand_id
1 'polypeptide(L)'
;MLAAARAAQKVDEAAFGGPGAVKVIAPAKVNLFLGIGDRRPDGYHEALSVMHALTMHDVLRMRLAPAGSDGSGSLSVALDCRVAEGLPPLDVPPEDNIVSRAIRRLAEAVGRNEDEQVSVLLEKRIPAEAGLGGGSSDAAAALVGLAQLWGLPADDPRIEEVARTLGADVPFFLHGGCAVLDGAGDALVRELAPMGSPVVLVKPAGGVSTAAAYRAFDEHPVPVDPRDRDAALAAASAQDVPLCNNLAAASESLLPALADVRAWAEVCPEVRQALMSGSGSAVFALCDTFEAAGRAAAQARMRGWWAHATMFGRARAAAVPSR
;
A
#
# COMPACT_ATOMS: atom_id res chain seq x y z
N MET A 1 -18.87 31.80 12.03
CA MET A 1 -17.62 32.22 11.39
C MET A 1 -17.14 31.01 10.58
N LEU A 2 -17.32 31.05 9.25
CA LEU A 2 -16.89 30.01 8.33
C LEU A 2 -15.35 30.01 8.27
N ALA A 3 -14.75 28.88 8.63
CA ALA A 3 -13.34 28.63 8.35
C ALA A 3 -13.19 28.60 6.82
N ALA A 4 -12.43 29.54 6.28
CA ALA A 4 -12.06 29.57 4.88
C ALA A 4 -11.28 28.29 4.58
N ALA A 5 -11.87 27.40 3.77
CA ALA A 5 -11.16 26.27 3.18
C ALA A 5 -9.97 26.86 2.40
N ARG A 6 -8.75 26.65 2.89
CA ARG A 6 -7.54 26.95 2.12
C ARG A 6 -7.60 26.08 0.87
N ALA A 7 -7.80 26.73 -0.28
CA ALA A 7 -7.73 26.05 -1.57
C ALA A 7 -6.38 25.32 -1.63
N ALA A 8 -6.42 24.00 -1.87
CA ALA A 8 -5.21 23.21 -2.07
C ALA A 8 -4.38 23.90 -3.15
N GLN A 9 -3.16 24.28 -2.80
CA GLN A 9 -2.27 24.99 -3.70
C GLN A 9 -1.87 23.99 -4.79
N LYS A 10 -2.42 24.15 -6.00
CA LYS A 10 -2.07 23.30 -7.15
C LYS A 10 -0.57 23.43 -7.39
N VAL A 11 0.12 22.32 -7.33
CA VAL A 11 1.56 22.27 -7.57
C VAL A 11 1.80 22.26 -9.07
N ASP A 12 2.68 23.14 -9.55
CA ASP A 12 3.05 23.19 -10.97
C ASP A 12 3.86 21.94 -11.35
N GLU A 13 3.33 21.12 -12.26
CA GLU A 13 3.97 19.90 -12.74
C GLU A 13 5.33 20.15 -13.41
N ALA A 14 5.47 21.30 -14.10
CA ALA A 14 6.73 21.68 -14.73
C ALA A 14 7.87 21.84 -13.71
N ALA A 15 7.54 22.16 -12.45
CA ALA A 15 8.51 22.31 -11.37
C ALA A 15 9.23 20.99 -11.02
N PHE A 16 8.66 19.82 -11.36
CA PHE A 16 9.23 18.50 -11.07
C PHE A 16 10.11 17.92 -12.20
N GLY A 17 10.26 18.63 -13.32
CA GLY A 17 11.08 18.20 -14.45
C GLY A 17 12.56 18.65 -14.40
N GLY A 18 12.95 19.41 -13.36
CA GLY A 18 14.27 20.03 -13.26
C GLY A 18 15.19 19.41 -12.20
N PRO A 19 16.45 19.88 -12.14
CA PRO A 19 17.39 19.52 -11.08
C PRO A 19 16.80 19.78 -9.69
N GLY A 20 17.08 18.87 -8.73
CA GLY A 20 16.57 18.97 -7.36
C GLY A 20 15.16 18.41 -7.16
N ALA A 21 14.56 17.82 -8.20
CA ALA A 21 13.35 17.00 -8.08
C ALA A 21 13.70 15.50 -8.02
N VAL A 22 12.92 14.77 -7.24
CA VAL A 22 13.03 13.31 -7.08
C VAL A 22 11.72 12.67 -7.51
N LYS A 23 11.80 11.62 -8.32
CA LYS A 23 10.68 10.75 -8.66
C LYS A 23 10.82 9.45 -7.91
N VAL A 24 9.77 9.04 -7.17
CA VAL A 24 9.77 7.83 -6.36
C VAL A 24 8.59 6.96 -6.76
N ILE A 25 8.82 5.65 -6.88
CA ILE A 25 7.76 4.66 -7.08
C ILE A 25 7.28 4.14 -5.72
N ALA A 26 5.98 3.93 -5.60
CA ALA A 26 5.30 3.40 -4.43
C ALA A 26 4.49 2.14 -4.83
N PRO A 27 5.09 0.92 -4.73
CA PRO A 27 4.47 -0.30 -5.25
C PRO A 27 3.27 -0.74 -4.42
N ALA A 28 2.33 -1.46 -5.03
CA ALA A 28 1.29 -2.20 -4.34
C ALA A 28 1.85 -3.47 -3.68
N LYS A 29 1.10 -4.06 -2.75
CA LYS A 29 1.33 -5.40 -2.19
C LYS A 29 0.06 -6.21 -2.19
N VAL A 30 0.19 -7.52 -2.04
CA VAL A 30 -0.87 -8.41 -1.59
C VAL A 30 -0.39 -9.25 -0.41
N ASN A 31 -1.33 -9.83 0.35
CA ASN A 31 -1.01 -10.82 1.37
C ASN A 31 -1.25 -12.21 0.75
N LEU A 32 -0.19 -12.98 0.53
CA LEU A 32 -0.28 -14.39 0.14
C LEU A 32 -0.84 -15.22 1.30
N PHE A 33 -0.47 -14.84 2.51
CA PHE A 33 -0.97 -15.39 3.75
C PHE A 33 -1.33 -14.26 4.71
N LEU A 34 -2.50 -14.34 5.32
CA LEU A 34 -2.92 -13.49 6.42
C LEU A 34 -3.69 -14.36 7.42
N GLY A 35 -3.03 -14.71 8.50
CA GLY A 35 -3.60 -15.48 9.58
C GLY A 35 -3.73 -14.63 10.83
N ILE A 36 -4.96 -14.23 11.15
CA ILE A 36 -5.29 -13.49 12.35
C ILE A 36 -5.51 -14.49 13.48
N GLY A 37 -4.81 -14.27 14.58
CA GLY A 37 -4.90 -15.05 15.82
C GLY A 37 -5.63 -14.30 16.93
N ASP A 38 -5.26 -14.61 18.16
CA ASP A 38 -5.88 -14.07 19.36
C ASP A 38 -5.67 -12.56 19.51
N ARG A 39 -6.60 -11.91 20.21
CA ARG A 39 -6.49 -10.50 20.54
C ARG A 39 -5.46 -10.29 21.63
N ARG A 40 -4.55 -9.35 21.40
CA ARG A 40 -3.48 -8.97 22.32
C ARG A 40 -3.98 -7.96 23.37
N PRO A 41 -3.26 -7.84 24.51
CA PRO A 41 -3.58 -6.84 25.54
C PRO A 41 -3.53 -5.39 25.04
N ASP A 42 -2.73 -5.09 24.00
CA ASP A 42 -2.62 -3.77 23.39
C ASP A 42 -3.79 -3.42 22.44
N GLY A 43 -4.75 -4.37 22.27
CA GLY A 43 -5.94 -4.20 21.45
C GLY A 43 -5.79 -4.63 19.99
N TYR A 44 -4.58 -4.95 19.55
CA TYR A 44 -4.30 -5.58 18.25
C TYR A 44 -4.49 -7.09 18.33
N HIS A 45 -4.43 -7.76 17.16
CA HIS A 45 -4.41 -9.22 17.07
C HIS A 45 -3.00 -9.71 16.80
N GLU A 46 -2.68 -10.91 17.28
CA GLU A 46 -1.57 -11.67 16.71
C GLU A 46 -1.85 -11.89 15.23
N ALA A 47 -0.88 -11.65 14.38
CA ALA A 47 -1.04 -11.82 12.95
C ALA A 47 0.24 -12.37 12.32
N LEU A 48 0.11 -13.48 11.61
CA LEU A 48 1.15 -13.94 10.69
C LEU A 48 0.76 -13.49 9.28
N SER A 49 1.63 -12.75 8.63
CA SER A 49 1.42 -12.30 7.27
C SER A 49 2.58 -12.64 6.36
N VAL A 50 2.29 -13.08 5.14
CA VAL A 50 3.28 -13.11 4.06
C VAL A 50 2.86 -12.11 3.00
N MET A 51 3.61 -11.02 2.91
CA MET A 51 3.35 -9.96 1.94
C MET A 51 4.23 -10.13 0.70
N HIS A 52 3.68 -9.80 -0.46
CA HIS A 52 4.44 -9.77 -1.71
C HIS A 52 4.16 -8.50 -2.50
N ALA A 53 5.22 -7.82 -2.92
CA ALA A 53 5.14 -6.61 -3.71
C ALA A 53 4.74 -6.90 -5.17
N LEU A 54 4.05 -5.93 -5.78
CA LEU A 54 3.60 -5.97 -7.17
C LEU A 54 4.33 -4.92 -8.00
N THR A 55 4.33 -5.09 -9.32
CA THR A 55 4.87 -4.08 -10.24
C THR A 55 3.94 -2.88 -10.43
N MET A 56 2.64 -3.03 -10.13
CA MET A 56 1.72 -1.90 -10.05
C MET A 56 2.16 -0.94 -8.95
N HIS A 57 2.20 0.36 -9.22
CA HIS A 57 2.69 1.36 -8.29
C HIS A 57 2.05 2.73 -8.50
N ASP A 58 1.99 3.51 -7.44
CA ASP A 58 1.79 4.95 -7.44
C ASP A 58 3.12 5.66 -7.69
N VAL A 59 3.07 6.94 -8.03
CA VAL A 59 4.27 7.74 -8.26
C VAL A 59 4.21 9.01 -7.42
N LEU A 60 5.30 9.28 -6.70
CA LEU A 60 5.51 10.56 -6.04
C LEU A 60 6.59 11.34 -6.80
N ARG A 61 6.31 12.62 -7.08
CA ARG A 61 7.33 13.58 -7.50
C ARG A 61 7.49 14.59 -6.37
N MET A 62 8.71 14.76 -5.91
CA MET A 62 9.00 15.58 -4.73
C MET A 62 10.10 16.58 -5.04
N ARG A 63 10.00 17.76 -4.44
CA ARG A 63 10.98 18.85 -4.57
C ARG A 63 11.02 19.70 -3.32
N LEU A 64 12.22 20.18 -2.97
CA LEU A 64 12.39 21.25 -2.01
C LEU A 64 12.31 22.60 -2.72
N ALA A 65 11.63 23.54 -2.10
CA ALA A 65 11.62 24.93 -2.48
C ALA A 65 11.88 25.78 -1.22
N PRO A 66 12.48 26.97 -1.36
CA PRO A 66 12.50 27.94 -0.28
C PRO A 66 11.07 28.19 0.19
N ALA A 67 10.85 28.33 1.49
CA ALA A 67 9.54 28.69 1.99
C ALA A 67 9.04 29.96 1.32
N GLY A 68 7.76 29.98 1.03
CA GLY A 68 7.11 31.20 0.59
C GLY A 68 7.19 32.26 1.68
N SER A 69 7.05 33.53 1.29
CA SER A 69 7.21 34.70 2.13
C SER A 69 6.19 34.87 3.29
N ASP A 70 5.58 33.75 3.74
CA ASP A 70 4.69 33.77 4.90
C ASP A 70 5.43 33.84 6.25
N GLY A 71 6.78 33.73 6.22
CA GLY A 71 7.64 33.99 7.37
C GLY A 71 7.39 33.09 8.58
N SER A 72 6.80 31.91 8.37
CA SER A 72 6.48 31.00 9.48
C SER A 72 7.73 30.37 10.13
N GLY A 73 8.88 30.40 9.43
CA GLY A 73 10.14 29.81 9.93
C GLY A 73 10.07 28.31 10.18
N SER A 74 9.17 27.61 9.48
CA SER A 74 8.92 26.17 9.71
C SER A 74 8.68 25.42 8.40
N LEU A 75 8.93 24.10 8.43
CA LEU A 75 8.66 23.21 7.32
C LEU A 75 7.18 23.23 6.91
N SER A 76 6.91 23.51 5.65
CA SER A 76 5.58 23.42 5.04
C SER A 76 5.51 22.30 4.02
N VAL A 77 4.31 21.71 3.84
CA VAL A 77 4.06 20.62 2.87
C VAL A 77 2.95 21.07 1.91
N ALA A 78 3.27 21.12 0.63
CA ALA A 78 2.30 21.33 -0.45
C ALA A 78 2.09 20.00 -1.17
N LEU A 79 0.92 19.37 -0.99
CA LEU A 79 0.56 18.09 -1.58
C LEU A 79 -0.58 18.27 -2.59
N ASP A 80 -0.32 17.91 -3.84
CA ASP A 80 -1.33 17.72 -4.89
C ASP A 80 -1.49 16.22 -5.15
N CYS A 81 -2.72 15.71 -5.06
CA CYS A 81 -3.03 14.29 -5.27
C CYS A 81 -3.90 14.14 -6.51
N ARG A 82 -3.39 13.44 -7.51
CA ARG A 82 -4.09 13.12 -8.76
C ARG A 82 -4.42 11.64 -8.79
N VAL A 83 -5.67 11.34 -9.03
CA VAL A 83 -6.16 9.96 -9.08
C VAL A 83 -6.34 9.55 -10.53
N ALA A 84 -5.88 8.35 -10.90
CA ALA A 84 -6.03 7.81 -12.25
C ALA A 84 -7.51 7.65 -12.63
N GLU A 85 -7.80 7.73 -13.92
CA GLU A 85 -9.14 7.50 -14.46
C GLU A 85 -9.69 6.14 -14.02
N GLY A 86 -10.97 6.11 -13.67
CA GLY A 86 -11.66 4.91 -13.19
C GLY A 86 -11.51 4.61 -11.70
N LEU A 87 -10.75 5.41 -10.96
CA LEU A 87 -10.70 5.34 -9.50
C LEU A 87 -11.53 6.48 -8.87
N PRO A 88 -12.16 6.24 -7.71
CA PRO A 88 -12.84 7.28 -6.98
C PRO A 88 -11.84 8.34 -6.48
N PRO A 89 -12.27 9.61 -6.37
CA PRO A 89 -11.43 10.65 -5.75
C PRO A 89 -10.98 10.25 -4.36
N LEU A 90 -9.78 10.68 -3.98
CA LEU A 90 -9.29 10.51 -2.61
C LEU A 90 -9.81 11.69 -1.76
N ASP A 91 -10.77 11.42 -0.89
CA ASP A 91 -11.38 12.42 0.01
C ASP A 91 -10.61 12.47 1.34
N VAL A 92 -9.34 12.88 1.26
CA VAL A 92 -8.46 13.08 2.42
C VAL A 92 -7.82 14.45 2.30
N PRO A 93 -8.02 15.35 3.28
CA PRO A 93 -7.34 16.64 3.30
C PRO A 93 -5.81 16.48 3.19
N PRO A 94 -5.11 17.34 2.45
CA PRO A 94 -3.65 17.23 2.28
C PRO A 94 -2.87 17.16 3.60
N GLU A 95 -3.32 17.87 4.63
CA GLU A 95 -2.72 17.89 5.97
C GLU A 95 -2.85 16.54 6.71
N ASP A 96 -3.92 15.80 6.47
CA ASP A 96 -4.23 14.50 7.08
C ASP A 96 -3.67 13.33 6.28
N ASN A 97 -3.21 13.60 5.04
CA ASN A 97 -2.65 12.57 4.18
C ASN A 97 -1.40 11.96 4.82
N ILE A 98 -1.28 10.63 4.74
CA ILE A 98 -0.15 9.90 5.33
C ILE A 98 1.20 10.35 4.76
N VAL A 99 1.27 10.83 3.52
CA VAL A 99 2.46 11.42 2.90
C VAL A 99 2.91 12.66 3.66
N SER A 100 1.98 13.58 3.94
CA SER A 100 2.26 14.79 4.72
C SER A 100 2.70 14.46 6.15
N ARG A 101 2.08 13.43 6.75
CA ARG A 101 2.47 12.93 8.09
C ARG A 101 3.88 12.33 8.06
N ALA A 102 4.22 11.54 7.02
CA ALA A 102 5.55 10.96 6.87
C ALA A 102 6.63 12.05 6.78
N ILE A 103 6.40 13.09 5.99
CA ILE A 103 7.31 14.22 5.83
C ILE A 103 7.56 14.93 7.16
N ARG A 104 6.48 15.28 7.88
CA ARG A 104 6.60 15.98 9.16
C ARG A 104 7.32 15.13 10.23
N ARG A 105 6.98 13.84 10.32
CA ARG A 105 7.63 12.94 11.30
C ARG A 105 9.10 12.70 11.01
N LEU A 106 9.49 12.58 9.72
CA LEU A 106 10.91 12.46 9.40
C LEU A 106 11.65 13.75 9.70
N ALA A 107 11.08 14.92 9.39
CA ALA A 107 11.67 16.21 9.75
C ALA A 107 11.92 16.32 11.25
N GLU A 108 10.93 15.97 12.07
CA GLU A 108 11.05 15.94 13.52
C GLU A 108 12.16 14.98 13.98
N ALA A 109 12.18 13.74 13.47
CA ALA A 109 13.15 12.73 13.83
C ALA A 109 14.60 13.11 13.49
N VAL A 110 14.82 13.86 12.42
CA VAL A 110 16.16 14.33 12.01
C VAL A 110 16.51 15.71 12.56
N GLY A 111 15.58 16.35 13.29
CA GLY A 111 15.78 17.70 13.84
C GLY A 111 15.83 18.80 12.79
N ARG A 112 15.16 18.62 11.64
CA ARG A 112 15.16 19.60 10.55
C ARG A 112 14.04 20.61 10.75
N ASN A 113 14.43 21.84 11.12
CA ASN A 113 13.53 22.96 11.39
C ASN A 113 13.82 24.13 10.44
N GLU A 114 14.18 23.82 9.20
CA GLU A 114 14.49 24.84 8.21
C GLU A 114 13.21 25.45 7.61
N ASP A 115 13.27 26.72 7.26
CA ASP A 115 12.21 27.41 6.53
C ASP A 115 12.21 26.97 5.06
N GLU A 116 11.58 25.84 4.82
CA GLU A 116 11.49 25.21 3.49
C GLU A 116 10.10 24.65 3.21
N GLN A 117 9.79 24.47 1.93
CA GLN A 117 8.58 23.80 1.47
C GLN A 117 8.92 22.50 0.77
N VAL A 118 8.30 21.40 1.22
CA VAL A 118 8.29 20.13 0.49
C VAL A 118 7.05 20.12 -0.41
N SER A 119 7.28 20.26 -1.71
CA SER A 119 6.21 20.11 -2.72
C SER A 119 6.14 18.69 -3.20
N VAL A 120 4.93 18.10 -3.21
CA VAL A 120 4.67 16.72 -3.61
C VAL A 120 3.53 16.67 -4.61
N LEU A 121 3.76 16.01 -5.73
CA LEU A 121 2.73 15.56 -6.66
C LEU A 121 2.61 14.05 -6.54
N LEU A 122 1.47 13.58 -6.02
CA LEU A 122 1.14 12.17 -5.85
C LEU A 122 0.18 11.72 -6.96
N GLU A 123 0.65 10.80 -7.82
CA GLU A 123 -0.15 10.17 -8.88
C GLU A 123 -0.64 8.80 -8.38
N LYS A 124 -1.92 8.73 -8.00
CA LYS A 124 -2.56 7.50 -7.48
C LYS A 124 -3.09 6.61 -8.60
N ARG A 125 -2.64 5.36 -8.59
CA ARG A 125 -3.10 4.26 -9.46
C ARG A 125 -3.63 3.08 -8.66
N ILE A 126 -3.16 2.95 -7.40
CA ILE A 126 -3.61 1.92 -6.46
C ILE A 126 -4.91 2.40 -5.83
N PRO A 127 -6.03 1.66 -5.95
CA PRO A 127 -7.29 2.04 -5.35
C PRO A 127 -7.20 2.11 -3.82
N ALA A 128 -7.87 3.08 -3.24
CA ALA A 128 -8.01 3.17 -1.79
C ALA A 128 -8.90 2.05 -1.24
N GLU A 129 -8.73 1.72 0.04
CA GLU A 129 -9.50 0.70 0.76
C GLU A 129 -9.60 -0.64 0.01
N ALA A 130 -8.47 -1.07 -0.56
CA ALA A 130 -8.37 -2.26 -1.38
C ALA A 130 -7.54 -3.39 -0.75
N GLY A 131 -6.93 -3.18 0.41
CA GLY A 131 -5.99 -4.15 0.99
C GLY A 131 -4.64 -4.25 0.26
N LEU A 132 -4.37 -3.32 -0.68
CA LEU A 132 -3.19 -3.29 -1.54
C LEU A 132 -2.04 -2.43 -0.99
N GLY A 133 -2.19 -1.85 0.18
CA GLY A 133 -1.15 -1.09 0.88
C GLY A 133 -0.78 0.26 0.24
N GLY A 134 -1.62 0.82 -0.64
CA GLY A 134 -1.29 2.02 -1.41
C GLY A 134 -0.86 3.21 -0.55
N GLY A 135 -1.62 3.55 0.51
CA GLY A 135 -1.26 4.65 1.41
C GLY A 135 0.04 4.40 2.16
N SER A 136 0.26 3.18 2.66
CA SER A 136 1.50 2.81 3.36
C SER A 136 2.71 2.86 2.43
N SER A 137 2.53 2.47 1.17
CA SER A 137 3.55 2.57 0.14
C SER A 137 3.88 4.02 -0.21
N ASP A 138 2.86 4.89 -0.31
CA ASP A 138 3.05 6.33 -0.53
C ASP A 138 3.86 6.96 0.62
N ALA A 139 3.56 6.56 1.87
CA ALA A 139 4.32 7.02 3.03
C ALA A 139 5.78 6.59 2.96
N ALA A 140 6.05 5.31 2.66
CA ALA A 140 7.41 4.79 2.48
C ALA A 140 8.14 5.51 1.34
N ALA A 141 7.46 5.76 0.21
CA ALA A 141 8.02 6.51 -0.91
C ALA A 141 8.34 7.96 -0.54
N ALA A 142 7.49 8.60 0.27
CA ALA A 142 7.76 9.94 0.79
C ALA A 142 9.00 9.97 1.67
N LEU A 143 9.19 8.99 2.57
CA LEU A 143 10.39 8.86 3.40
C LEU A 143 11.65 8.69 2.54
N VAL A 144 11.62 7.80 1.55
CA VAL A 144 12.76 7.56 0.63
C VAL A 144 13.09 8.80 -0.19
N GLY A 145 12.06 9.46 -0.76
CA GLY A 145 12.26 10.66 -1.56
C GLY A 145 12.82 11.81 -0.74
N LEU A 146 12.32 11.97 0.48
CA LEU A 146 12.77 13.03 1.38
C LEU A 146 14.20 12.79 1.88
N ALA A 147 14.54 11.54 2.21
CA ALA A 147 15.92 11.17 2.54
C ALA A 147 16.89 11.55 1.43
N GLN A 148 16.55 11.27 0.18
CA GLN A 148 17.36 11.68 -0.97
C GLN A 148 17.45 13.21 -1.11
N LEU A 149 16.34 13.93 -0.97
CA LEU A 149 16.30 15.40 -1.07
C LEU A 149 17.13 16.07 0.02
N TRP A 150 17.16 15.50 1.22
CA TRP A 150 17.93 16.00 2.36
C TRP A 150 19.35 15.45 2.45
N GLY A 151 19.75 14.55 1.54
CA GLY A 151 21.07 13.93 1.56
C GLY A 151 21.30 12.99 2.75
N LEU A 152 20.24 12.40 3.29
CA LEU A 152 20.36 11.39 4.34
C LEU A 152 20.84 10.06 3.73
N PRO A 153 21.62 9.24 4.47
CA PRO A 153 21.92 7.87 4.08
C PRO A 153 20.64 7.07 3.82
N ALA A 154 20.65 6.22 2.79
CA ALA A 154 19.49 5.41 2.44
C ALA A 154 19.12 4.38 3.54
N ASP A 155 20.09 4.03 4.39
CA ASP A 155 20.00 3.12 5.52
C ASP A 155 19.94 3.85 6.88
N ASP A 156 19.59 5.14 6.89
CA ASP A 156 19.45 5.90 8.12
C ASP A 156 18.34 5.25 8.99
N PRO A 157 18.66 4.80 10.22
CA PRO A 157 17.72 4.04 11.05
C PRO A 157 16.46 4.82 11.41
N ARG A 158 16.52 6.15 11.40
CA ARG A 158 15.36 7.00 11.68
C ARG A 158 14.25 6.86 10.62
N ILE A 159 14.61 6.48 9.37
CA ILE A 159 13.63 6.22 8.31
C ILE A 159 12.76 5.03 8.70
N GLU A 160 13.37 3.92 9.13
CA GLU A 160 12.67 2.72 9.57
C GLU A 160 11.86 2.96 10.85
N GLU A 161 12.40 3.70 11.82
CA GLU A 161 11.72 4.08 13.06
C GLU A 161 10.45 4.90 12.76
N VAL A 162 10.56 5.89 11.89
CA VAL A 162 9.41 6.71 11.47
C VAL A 162 8.39 5.86 10.71
N ALA A 163 8.84 4.98 9.80
CA ALA A 163 7.96 4.10 9.04
C ALA A 163 7.05 3.27 9.97
N ARG A 164 7.60 2.66 11.02
CA ARG A 164 6.85 1.88 12.02
C ARG A 164 5.78 2.70 12.74
N THR A 165 6.00 3.99 12.95
CA THR A 165 5.01 4.87 13.62
C THR A 165 3.86 5.28 12.69
N LEU A 166 4.02 5.14 11.38
CA LEU A 166 3.03 5.56 10.39
C LEU A 166 1.98 4.48 10.12
N GLY A 167 2.37 3.21 10.21
CA GLY A 167 1.47 2.07 10.00
C GLY A 167 2.22 0.76 9.84
N ALA A 168 1.56 -0.36 10.14
CA ALA A 168 2.13 -1.70 10.15
C ALA A 168 2.76 -2.12 8.81
N ASP A 169 2.13 -1.73 7.69
CA ASP A 169 2.60 -2.10 6.35
C ASP A 169 3.73 -1.17 5.83
N VAL A 170 3.99 0.01 6.45
CA VAL A 170 4.94 0.99 5.90
C VAL A 170 6.36 0.46 5.84
N PRO A 171 6.89 -0.23 6.87
CA PRO A 171 8.24 -0.82 6.83
C PRO A 171 8.43 -1.82 5.69
N PHE A 172 7.42 -2.66 5.39
CA PHE A 172 7.50 -3.61 4.28
C PHE A 172 7.88 -2.94 2.96
N PHE A 173 7.36 -1.75 2.68
CA PHE A 173 7.63 -1.05 1.42
C PHE A 173 9.04 -0.45 1.33
N LEU A 174 9.76 -0.32 2.43
CA LEU A 174 11.19 0.05 2.42
C LEU A 174 12.05 -1.13 1.95
N HIS A 175 11.63 -2.36 2.22
CA HIS A 175 12.31 -3.61 1.84
C HIS A 175 11.79 -4.17 0.52
N GLY A 176 10.48 -4.30 0.37
CA GLY A 176 9.81 -4.82 -0.82
C GLY A 176 9.95 -6.33 -0.99
N GLY A 177 9.84 -6.81 -2.23
CA GLY A 177 9.95 -8.23 -2.54
C GLY A 177 8.85 -9.10 -1.95
N CYS A 178 9.22 -10.19 -1.26
CA CYS A 178 8.33 -11.05 -0.51
C CYS A 178 8.88 -11.25 0.89
N ALA A 179 8.03 -11.15 1.92
CA ALA A 179 8.49 -11.21 3.30
C ALA A 179 7.45 -11.85 4.23
N VAL A 180 7.95 -12.56 5.23
CA VAL A 180 7.19 -13.05 6.39
C VAL A 180 7.22 -11.98 7.46
N LEU A 181 6.06 -11.59 7.95
CA LEU A 181 5.87 -10.65 9.05
C LEU A 181 5.08 -11.33 10.17
N ASP A 182 5.43 -11.03 11.41
CA ASP A 182 4.82 -11.56 12.63
C ASP A 182 4.36 -10.41 13.55
N GLY A 183 4.02 -10.68 14.79
CA GLY A 183 3.53 -9.69 15.74
C GLY A 183 2.11 -9.27 15.43
N ALA A 184 1.87 -8.01 15.13
CA ALA A 184 0.61 -7.51 14.57
C ALA A 184 0.64 -7.48 13.03
N GLY A 185 1.52 -8.27 12.39
CA GLY A 185 1.77 -8.24 10.95
C GLY A 185 2.76 -7.15 10.54
N ASP A 186 3.52 -6.61 11.48
CA ASP A 186 4.40 -5.44 11.31
C ASP A 186 5.89 -5.75 11.55
N ALA A 187 6.20 -6.85 12.22
CA ALA A 187 7.57 -7.26 12.51
C ALA A 187 8.13 -8.13 11.37
N LEU A 188 9.07 -7.60 10.59
CA LEU A 188 9.77 -8.36 9.56
C LEU A 188 10.58 -9.50 10.19
N VAL A 189 10.19 -10.75 9.88
CA VAL A 189 10.90 -11.95 10.36
C VAL A 189 12.00 -12.35 9.39
N ARG A 190 11.66 -12.44 8.09
CA ARG A 190 12.60 -12.80 7.04
C ARG A 190 12.05 -12.51 5.65
N GLU A 191 12.95 -12.36 4.71
CA GLU A 191 12.62 -12.28 3.28
C GLU A 191 12.47 -13.68 2.69
N LEU A 192 11.61 -13.80 1.66
CA LEU A 192 11.43 -14.98 0.85
C LEU A 192 11.92 -14.72 -0.58
N ALA A 193 12.30 -15.78 -1.29
CA ALA A 193 12.52 -15.68 -2.73
C ALA A 193 11.18 -15.27 -3.40
N PRO A 194 11.13 -14.10 -4.06
CA PRO A 194 9.89 -13.60 -4.66
C PRO A 194 9.54 -14.39 -5.92
N MET A 195 8.25 -14.49 -6.23
CA MET A 195 7.79 -15.00 -7.52
C MET A 195 7.69 -13.87 -8.55
N GLY A 196 7.65 -14.23 -9.84
CA GLY A 196 7.45 -13.32 -10.97
C GLY A 196 6.15 -13.61 -11.74
N SER A 197 5.17 -14.27 -11.10
CA SER A 197 3.93 -14.71 -11.77
C SER A 197 3.03 -13.52 -12.13
N PRO A 198 2.31 -13.60 -13.26
CA PRO A 198 1.25 -12.65 -13.58
C PRO A 198 0.07 -12.79 -12.63
N VAL A 199 -0.57 -11.66 -12.35
CA VAL A 199 -1.71 -11.57 -11.44
C VAL A 199 -2.70 -10.52 -11.92
N VAL A 200 -3.98 -10.77 -11.76
CA VAL A 200 -5.03 -9.76 -11.93
C VAL A 200 -5.54 -9.35 -10.56
N LEU A 201 -5.67 -8.05 -10.36
CA LEU A 201 -6.34 -7.44 -9.22
C LEU A 201 -7.76 -7.10 -9.63
N VAL A 202 -8.74 -7.48 -8.82
CA VAL A 202 -10.16 -7.18 -9.06
C VAL A 202 -10.76 -6.61 -7.79
N LYS A 203 -11.47 -5.49 -7.92
CA LYS A 203 -12.10 -4.82 -6.79
C LYS A 203 -13.54 -4.45 -7.15
N PRO A 204 -14.55 -4.87 -6.38
CA PRO A 204 -15.92 -4.41 -6.55
C PRO A 204 -16.03 -2.93 -6.15
N ALA A 205 -17.16 -2.32 -6.44
CA ALA A 205 -17.48 -1.00 -5.89
C ALA A 205 -17.56 -1.05 -4.36
N GLY A 206 -17.14 0.03 -3.72
CA GLY A 206 -17.05 0.11 -2.25
C GLY A 206 -15.67 -0.30 -1.71
N GLY A 207 -15.51 -0.16 -0.41
CA GLY A 207 -14.31 -0.49 0.35
C GLY A 207 -14.67 -1.17 1.67
N VAL A 208 -13.71 -1.83 2.28
CA VAL A 208 -13.84 -2.39 3.63
C VAL A 208 -12.86 -1.68 4.55
N SER A 209 -13.39 -1.03 5.57
CA SER A 209 -12.55 -0.46 6.63
C SER A 209 -11.85 -1.60 7.39
N THR A 210 -10.53 -1.55 7.50
CA THR A 210 -9.75 -2.53 8.25
C THR A 210 -10.28 -2.71 9.68
N ALA A 211 -10.57 -1.60 10.36
CA ALA A 211 -11.12 -1.66 11.72
C ALA A 211 -12.51 -2.33 11.77
N ALA A 212 -13.34 -2.16 10.74
CA ALA A 212 -14.64 -2.83 10.68
C ALA A 212 -14.46 -4.34 10.40
N ALA A 213 -13.54 -4.73 9.51
CA ALA A 213 -13.26 -6.13 9.23
C ALA A 213 -12.77 -6.88 10.48
N TYR A 214 -11.86 -6.29 11.26
CA TYR A 214 -11.38 -6.90 12.50
C TYR A 214 -12.48 -7.01 13.56
N ARG A 215 -13.36 -6.01 13.69
CA ARG A 215 -14.53 -6.12 14.60
C ARG A 215 -15.48 -7.23 14.18
N ALA A 216 -15.79 -7.36 12.89
CA ALA A 216 -16.63 -8.43 12.37
C ALA A 216 -15.96 -9.81 12.53
N PHE A 217 -14.64 -9.88 12.42
CA PHE A 217 -13.87 -11.09 12.70
C PHE A 217 -13.97 -11.49 14.19
N ASP A 218 -13.90 -10.54 15.12
CA ASP A 218 -14.04 -10.79 16.57
C ASP A 218 -15.41 -11.41 16.93
N GLU A 219 -16.45 -11.06 16.18
CA GLU A 219 -17.80 -11.63 16.38
C GLU A 219 -17.88 -13.09 15.89
N HIS A 220 -17.15 -13.44 14.83
CA HIS A 220 -17.15 -14.75 14.20
C HIS A 220 -15.75 -15.16 13.75
N PRO A 221 -14.83 -15.45 14.68
CA PRO A 221 -13.45 -15.76 14.34
C PRO A 221 -13.34 -17.09 13.58
N VAL A 222 -12.56 -17.06 12.51
CA VAL A 222 -12.24 -18.26 11.71
C VAL A 222 -10.79 -18.63 12.00
N PRO A 223 -10.52 -19.80 12.60
CA PRO A 223 -9.15 -20.20 12.88
C PRO A 223 -8.39 -20.53 11.58
N VAL A 224 -7.10 -20.27 11.58
CA VAL A 224 -6.17 -20.76 10.54
C VAL A 224 -5.82 -22.22 10.83
N ASP A 225 -5.75 -23.05 9.79
CA ASP A 225 -5.22 -24.41 9.94
C ASP A 225 -3.75 -24.32 10.41
N PRO A 226 -3.39 -24.97 11.53
CA PRO A 226 -2.01 -24.99 12.02
C PRO A 226 -0.99 -25.45 10.97
N ARG A 227 -1.38 -26.37 10.08
CA ARG A 227 -0.52 -26.87 9.00
C ARG A 227 -0.19 -25.76 7.99
N ASP A 228 -1.19 -24.95 7.63
CA ASP A 228 -0.99 -23.82 6.71
C ASP A 228 -0.12 -22.74 7.37
N ARG A 229 -0.32 -22.48 8.66
CA ARG A 229 0.52 -21.56 9.43
C ARG A 229 1.97 -22.02 9.46
N ASP A 230 2.20 -23.30 9.79
CA ASP A 230 3.54 -23.89 9.83
C ASP A 230 4.20 -23.89 8.44
N ALA A 231 3.43 -24.20 7.38
CA ALA A 231 3.91 -24.14 6.01
C ALA A 231 4.31 -22.70 5.59
N ALA A 232 3.51 -21.70 5.95
CA ALA A 232 3.84 -20.29 5.67
C ALA A 232 5.12 -19.86 6.40
N LEU A 233 5.29 -20.30 7.66
CA LEU A 233 6.50 -20.06 8.44
C LEU A 233 7.73 -20.80 7.88
N ALA A 234 7.57 -21.98 7.31
CA ALA A 234 8.66 -22.79 6.76
C ALA A 234 9.00 -22.45 5.30
N ALA A 235 8.12 -21.75 4.58
CA ALA A 235 8.27 -21.46 3.15
C ALA A 235 9.62 -20.80 2.83
N ALA A 236 10.36 -21.28 1.85
CA ALA A 236 11.61 -20.68 1.39
C ALA A 236 11.38 -19.66 0.28
N SER A 237 10.30 -19.81 -0.47
CA SER A 237 9.92 -18.93 -1.57
C SER A 237 8.43 -18.55 -1.50
N ALA A 238 8.05 -17.50 -2.20
CA ALA A 238 6.66 -17.08 -2.32
C ALA A 238 5.73 -18.15 -2.92
N GLN A 239 6.29 -19.05 -3.74
CA GLN A 239 5.55 -20.15 -4.38
C GLN A 239 5.19 -21.27 -3.41
N ASP A 240 5.93 -21.40 -2.30
CA ASP A 240 5.72 -22.42 -1.28
C ASP A 240 4.68 -21.98 -0.23
N VAL A 241 4.26 -20.74 -0.26
CA VAL A 241 3.32 -20.17 0.71
C VAL A 241 1.90 -20.63 0.39
N PRO A 242 1.18 -21.29 1.32
CA PRO A 242 -0.23 -21.59 1.12
C PRO A 242 -1.04 -20.31 1.10
N LEU A 243 -1.94 -20.15 0.12
CA LEU A 243 -2.82 -18.99 0.06
C LEU A 243 -3.89 -19.07 1.14
N CYS A 244 -3.87 -18.15 2.08
CA CYS A 244 -4.81 -18.11 3.20
C CYS A 244 -5.10 -16.68 3.63
N ASN A 245 -6.37 -16.39 3.88
CA ASN A 245 -6.81 -15.13 4.52
C ASN A 245 -8.07 -15.41 5.34
N ASN A 246 -7.91 -15.60 6.65
CA ASN A 246 -9.04 -15.92 7.52
C ASN A 246 -9.92 -14.68 7.87
N LEU A 247 -9.52 -13.49 7.43
CA LEU A 247 -10.33 -12.27 7.54
C LEU A 247 -11.38 -12.16 6.40
N ALA A 248 -11.28 -13.01 5.36
CA ALA A 248 -12.10 -12.89 4.15
C ALA A 248 -13.60 -12.99 4.43
N ALA A 249 -14.03 -13.97 5.24
CA ALA A 249 -15.45 -14.15 5.59
C ALA A 249 -16.03 -12.92 6.31
N ALA A 250 -15.27 -12.32 7.23
CA ALA A 250 -15.67 -11.10 7.92
C ALA A 250 -15.81 -9.91 6.95
N SER A 251 -14.87 -9.77 6.00
CA SER A 251 -14.94 -8.72 4.99
C SER A 251 -16.08 -8.94 3.99
N GLU A 252 -16.36 -10.17 3.58
CA GLU A 252 -17.50 -10.53 2.73
C GLU A 252 -18.84 -10.22 3.41
N SER A 253 -18.96 -10.38 4.74
CA SER A 253 -20.17 -10.00 5.47
C SER A 253 -20.44 -8.50 5.46
N LEU A 254 -19.38 -7.68 5.42
CA LEU A 254 -19.46 -6.22 5.32
C LEU A 254 -19.68 -5.71 3.90
N LEU A 255 -19.13 -6.43 2.92
CA LEU A 255 -19.24 -6.09 1.50
C LEU A 255 -19.54 -7.36 0.68
N PRO A 256 -20.84 -7.75 0.57
CA PRO A 256 -21.23 -9.00 -0.13
C PRO A 256 -20.72 -9.11 -1.57
N ALA A 257 -20.51 -7.99 -2.26
CA ALA A 257 -19.94 -7.97 -3.62
C ALA A 257 -18.54 -8.60 -3.71
N LEU A 258 -17.83 -8.78 -2.58
CA LEU A 258 -16.58 -9.56 -2.53
C LEU A 258 -16.81 -11.05 -2.81
N ALA A 259 -17.90 -11.62 -2.31
CA ALA A 259 -18.28 -13.00 -2.60
C ALA A 259 -18.57 -13.21 -4.09
N ASP A 260 -19.16 -12.20 -4.77
CA ASP A 260 -19.39 -12.24 -6.23
C ASP A 260 -18.07 -12.27 -7.00
N VAL A 261 -17.08 -11.46 -6.59
CA VAL A 261 -15.73 -11.47 -7.20
C VAL A 261 -15.05 -12.81 -6.98
N ARG A 262 -15.11 -13.37 -5.77
CA ARG A 262 -14.54 -14.68 -5.45
C ARG A 262 -15.18 -15.78 -6.29
N ALA A 263 -16.52 -15.85 -6.32
CA ALA A 263 -17.25 -16.84 -7.11
C ALA A 263 -16.93 -16.74 -8.62
N TRP A 264 -16.78 -15.52 -9.16
CA TRP A 264 -16.31 -15.32 -10.52
C TRP A 264 -14.89 -15.85 -10.73
N ALA A 265 -13.98 -15.57 -9.80
CA ALA A 265 -12.59 -16.02 -9.93
C ALA A 265 -12.46 -17.54 -9.90
N GLU A 266 -13.29 -18.25 -9.11
CA GLU A 266 -13.32 -19.72 -9.03
C GLU A 266 -13.70 -20.39 -10.37
N VAL A 267 -14.47 -19.72 -11.22
CA VAL A 267 -14.93 -20.27 -12.52
C VAL A 267 -14.26 -19.63 -13.73
N CYS A 268 -13.41 -18.62 -13.52
CA CYS A 268 -12.73 -17.91 -14.61
C CYS A 268 -11.60 -18.80 -15.17
N PRO A 269 -11.62 -19.16 -16.45
CA PRO A 269 -10.64 -20.10 -17.03
C PRO A 269 -9.20 -19.58 -17.04
N GLU A 270 -9.02 -18.26 -16.95
CA GLU A 270 -7.72 -17.61 -16.88
C GLU A 270 -7.10 -17.63 -15.49
N VAL A 271 -7.86 -18.00 -14.44
CA VAL A 271 -7.47 -17.94 -13.04
C VAL A 271 -7.14 -19.33 -12.52
N ARG A 272 -5.98 -19.46 -11.87
CA ARG A 272 -5.59 -20.71 -11.19
C ARG A 272 -6.03 -20.73 -9.74
N GLN A 273 -5.82 -19.64 -9.04
CA GLN A 273 -6.15 -19.44 -7.64
C GLN A 273 -6.44 -17.98 -7.39
N ALA A 274 -7.30 -17.68 -6.45
CA ALA A 274 -7.61 -16.31 -6.05
C ALA A 274 -7.73 -16.18 -4.54
N LEU A 275 -7.39 -15.01 -4.01
CA LEU A 275 -7.50 -14.69 -2.60
C LEU A 275 -7.75 -13.20 -2.40
N MET A 276 -8.51 -12.83 -1.38
CA MET A 276 -8.65 -11.45 -0.94
C MET A 276 -7.34 -10.97 -0.31
N SER A 277 -6.89 -9.76 -0.65
CA SER A 277 -5.70 -9.14 -0.06
C SER A 277 -6.05 -8.32 1.17
N GLY A 278 -5.33 -8.54 2.27
CA GLY A 278 -5.52 -7.78 3.51
C GLY A 278 -6.96 -7.88 4.03
N SER A 279 -7.51 -6.75 4.47
CA SER A 279 -8.93 -6.62 4.84
C SER A 279 -9.86 -6.43 3.62
N GLY A 280 -9.34 -6.55 2.41
CA GLY A 280 -10.09 -6.27 1.19
C GLY A 280 -10.12 -4.76 0.86
N SER A 281 -10.84 -4.33 -0.14
CA SER A 281 -11.80 -5.11 -0.96
C SER A 281 -11.23 -5.63 -2.28
N ALA A 282 -9.92 -5.70 -2.48
CA ALA A 282 -9.37 -6.32 -3.68
C ALA A 282 -9.13 -7.82 -3.48
N VAL A 283 -9.46 -8.57 -4.53
CA VAL A 283 -9.08 -9.97 -4.73
C VAL A 283 -7.97 -10.00 -5.76
N PHE A 284 -6.87 -10.69 -5.46
CA PHE A 284 -5.85 -11.00 -6.46
C PHE A 284 -6.04 -12.43 -6.98
N ALA A 285 -5.83 -12.62 -8.27
CA ALA A 285 -5.98 -13.92 -8.88
C ALA A 285 -4.75 -14.25 -9.76
N LEU A 286 -4.14 -15.39 -9.46
CA LEU A 286 -2.95 -15.90 -10.14
C LEU A 286 -3.32 -16.38 -11.55
N CYS A 287 -2.52 -15.98 -12.54
CA CYS A 287 -2.69 -16.38 -13.94
C CYS A 287 -1.39 -17.02 -14.46
N ASP A 288 -1.51 -17.82 -15.53
CA ASP A 288 -0.35 -18.49 -16.15
C ASP A 288 0.49 -17.52 -16.99
N THR A 289 -0.15 -16.57 -17.66
CA THR A 289 0.51 -15.58 -18.51
C THR A 289 -0.05 -14.18 -18.28
N PHE A 290 0.71 -13.17 -18.67
CA PHE A 290 0.26 -11.78 -18.58
C PHE A 290 -0.95 -11.51 -19.51
N GLU A 291 -1.03 -12.20 -20.65
CA GLU A 291 -2.17 -12.14 -21.55
C GLU A 291 -3.43 -12.73 -20.91
N ALA A 292 -3.30 -13.84 -20.14
CA ALA A 292 -4.41 -14.41 -19.38
C ALA A 292 -4.87 -13.42 -18.29
N ALA A 293 -3.96 -12.80 -17.55
CA ALA A 293 -4.30 -11.76 -16.59
C ALA A 293 -5.01 -10.56 -17.26
N GLY A 294 -4.58 -10.18 -18.46
CA GLY A 294 -5.23 -9.15 -19.28
C GLY A 294 -6.66 -9.50 -19.69
N ARG A 295 -6.90 -10.75 -20.11
CA ARG A 295 -8.26 -11.23 -20.46
C ARG A 295 -9.16 -11.31 -19.22
N ALA A 296 -8.65 -11.82 -18.10
CA ALA A 296 -9.38 -11.83 -16.84
C ALA A 296 -9.76 -10.42 -16.39
N ALA A 297 -8.82 -9.45 -16.49
CA ALA A 297 -9.11 -8.04 -16.19
C ALA A 297 -10.21 -7.46 -17.09
N ALA A 298 -10.20 -7.79 -18.40
CA ALA A 298 -11.25 -7.34 -19.31
C ALA A 298 -12.62 -7.92 -18.93
N GLN A 299 -12.69 -9.22 -18.60
CA GLN A 299 -13.92 -9.87 -18.14
C GLN A 299 -14.46 -9.25 -16.84
N ALA A 300 -13.58 -8.95 -15.87
CA ALA A 300 -13.95 -8.31 -14.62
C ALA A 300 -14.52 -6.90 -14.85
N ARG A 301 -13.90 -6.10 -15.73
CA ARG A 301 -14.40 -4.77 -16.09
C ARG A 301 -15.78 -4.81 -16.78
N MET A 302 -16.06 -5.83 -17.59
CA MET A 302 -17.39 -6.03 -18.18
C MET A 302 -18.49 -6.29 -17.14
N ARG A 303 -18.12 -6.68 -15.93
CA ARG A 303 -19.02 -6.80 -14.76
C ARG A 303 -19.13 -5.51 -13.94
N GLY A 304 -18.49 -4.44 -14.38
CA GLY A 304 -18.48 -3.17 -13.66
C GLY A 304 -17.48 -3.10 -12.50
N TRP A 305 -16.55 -4.05 -12.38
CA TRP A 305 -15.52 -4.04 -11.35
C TRP A 305 -14.26 -3.32 -11.83
N TRP A 306 -13.56 -2.67 -10.93
CA TRP A 306 -12.21 -2.23 -11.22
C TRP A 306 -11.30 -3.46 -11.35
N ALA A 307 -10.47 -3.49 -12.38
CA ALA A 307 -9.52 -4.58 -12.56
C ALA A 307 -8.24 -4.12 -13.25
N HIS A 308 -7.09 -4.66 -12.82
CA HIS A 308 -5.77 -4.34 -13.34
C HIS A 308 -4.89 -5.60 -13.41
N ALA A 309 -4.32 -5.86 -14.58
CA ALA A 309 -3.33 -6.92 -14.76
C ALA A 309 -1.93 -6.39 -14.36
N THR A 310 -1.23 -7.11 -13.51
CA THR A 310 0.10 -6.75 -13.01
C THR A 310 0.94 -8.01 -12.80
N MET A 311 2.11 -7.87 -12.20
CA MET A 311 3.00 -9.00 -11.89
C MET A 311 3.51 -8.90 -10.45
N PHE A 312 3.78 -10.02 -9.85
CA PHE A 312 4.63 -10.06 -8.67
C PHE A 312 6.06 -9.63 -9.03
N GLY A 313 6.76 -9.01 -8.07
CA GLY A 313 8.10 -8.50 -8.33
C GLY A 313 8.86 -8.15 -7.06
N ARG A 314 10.08 -7.64 -7.25
CA ARG A 314 10.96 -7.18 -6.17
C ARG A 314 10.81 -5.68 -5.88
N ALA A 315 9.71 -5.07 -6.33
CA ALA A 315 9.52 -3.65 -6.20
C ALA A 315 9.50 -3.23 -4.71
N ARG A 316 10.09 -2.07 -4.44
CA ARG A 316 10.06 -1.37 -3.15
C ARG A 316 9.90 0.12 -3.40
N ALA A 317 9.65 0.88 -2.38
CA ALA A 317 9.75 2.34 -2.47
C ALA A 317 11.17 2.71 -2.88
N ALA A 318 11.32 3.34 -4.04
CA ALA A 318 12.63 3.64 -4.60
C ALA A 318 12.60 4.89 -5.49
N ALA A 319 13.60 5.72 -5.34
CA ALA A 319 13.83 6.82 -6.28
C ALA A 319 14.28 6.27 -7.64
N VAL A 320 13.71 6.81 -8.68
CA VAL A 320 14.00 6.43 -10.07
C VAL A 320 14.43 7.66 -10.87
N PRO A 321 15.23 7.49 -11.93
CA PRO A 321 15.62 8.60 -12.78
C PRO A 321 14.40 9.37 -13.29
N SER A 322 14.42 10.69 -13.15
CA SER A 322 13.46 11.57 -13.85
C SER A 322 13.87 11.59 -15.32
N ARG A 323 13.04 10.99 -16.17
CA ARG A 323 13.18 11.13 -17.64
C ARG A 323 12.35 12.30 -18.09
#